data_5fbf39092e207165cf759f0c38355a43
#
_entry.id   5fbf39092e207165cf759f0c38355a43
#
_cell.length_a   1.000
_cell.length_b   1.000
_cell.length_c   1.000
_cell.angle_alpha   90.00
_cell.angle_beta   90.00
_cell.angle_gamma   90.00
#
_symmetry.space_group_name_H-M   'P 1'
#
loop_
_entity.id
_entity.type
_entity.pdbx_description
1 polymer ?
#
loop_
_entity_poly.entity_id
_entity_poly.type
_entity_poly.pdbx_seq_one_letter_code
_entity_poly.pdbx_strand_id
1 'polypeptide(L)'
;MFLSLRDLRFAKGRFMLMSSALFLISLMVVMLSGLTTGLGNQSIAAVQHMGADRFAFGAPAEGQSLSFGESTVTEQQRATLAAAPGVDAAVTVGIAPVRITTDGREVAASAFGVDGRSFAAPVPLAAGDAAVDRDLASENGWEVGDSIGIGEQTFTIGALVDDSFYSHQSVVWIDHGAWTQLPSAGGSDGTVIALRTSGNFDAATAGAATGSEITTVQGALDAIGSYTSERGSLLLMQVMLMVVSALVVGAFFTVWTIQRGQDLAVLKAVGASTRYLLRDALGQSLIVLTVGAGLGTLAAVGLGAIASSVVPFTLTLSGTFVPYAALIVMGMIGAGAALARIVSIDPQTALATAR
;
A
#
# COMPACT_ATOMS: atom_id res chain seq x y z
N MET A 1 26.56 -10.46 26.22
CA MET A 1 26.22 -9.04 26.05
C MET A 1 27.32 -8.06 26.51
N PHE A 2 28.12 -8.37 27.51
CA PHE A 2 29.21 -7.46 27.96
C PHE A 2 30.37 -7.36 26.97
N LEU A 3 30.73 -8.46 26.31
CA LEU A 3 31.73 -8.50 25.24
C LEU A 3 31.25 -7.73 23.97
N SER A 4 30.00 -7.90 23.59
CA SER A 4 29.40 -7.29 22.39
C SER A 4 29.44 -5.76 22.39
N LEU A 5 29.15 -5.11 23.52
CA LEU A 5 29.19 -3.64 23.65
C LEU A 5 30.64 -3.10 23.63
N ARG A 6 31.57 -3.85 24.15
CA ARG A 6 33.02 -3.48 24.17
C ARG A 6 33.60 -3.57 22.77
N ASP A 7 33.26 -4.59 22.02
CA ASP A 7 33.69 -4.79 20.63
C ASP A 7 33.16 -3.74 19.67
N LEU A 8 31.91 -3.33 19.84
CA LEU A 8 31.29 -2.20 19.09
C LEU A 8 32.08 -0.89 19.29
N ARG A 9 32.70 -0.70 20.48
CA ARG A 9 33.50 0.49 20.77
C ARG A 9 34.91 0.42 20.16
N PHE A 10 35.51 -0.75 19.98
CA PHE A 10 36.86 -0.88 19.42
C PHE A 10 36.90 -1.01 17.90
N ALA A 11 35.89 -1.59 17.25
CA ALA A 11 35.80 -1.76 15.80
C ALA A 11 34.87 -0.76 15.12
N LYS A 12 34.80 0.51 15.60
CA LYS A 12 33.84 1.54 15.18
C LYS A 12 33.67 1.67 13.66
N GLY A 13 34.78 1.68 12.90
CA GLY A 13 34.74 1.90 11.45
C GLY A 13 33.95 0.82 10.67
N ARG A 14 34.08 -0.44 11.08
CA ARG A 14 33.40 -1.56 10.39
C ARG A 14 31.91 -1.60 10.70
N PHE A 15 31.55 -1.41 11.97
CA PHE A 15 30.16 -1.36 12.38
C PHE A 15 29.46 -0.11 11.84
N MET A 16 30.19 1.01 11.72
CA MET A 16 29.67 2.24 11.10
C MET A 16 29.36 2.01 9.61
N LEU A 17 30.23 1.36 8.87
CA LEU A 17 30.00 1.05 7.45
C LEU A 17 28.79 0.13 7.25
N MET A 18 28.66 -0.92 8.08
CA MET A 18 27.50 -1.79 8.04
C MET A 18 26.21 -1.06 8.45
N SER A 19 26.26 -0.27 9.53
CA SER A 19 25.11 0.54 9.96
C SER A 19 24.72 1.57 8.92
N SER A 20 25.69 2.15 8.17
CA SER A 20 25.39 3.06 7.06
C SER A 20 24.69 2.34 5.91
N ALA A 21 25.11 1.13 5.55
CA ALA A 21 24.43 0.34 4.53
C ALA A 21 22.99 -0.01 4.96
N LEU A 22 22.83 -0.45 6.22
CA LEU A 22 21.50 -0.75 6.77
C LEU A 22 20.62 0.49 6.89
N PHE A 23 21.20 1.63 7.25
CA PHE A 23 20.53 2.93 7.26
C PHE A 23 19.97 3.26 5.87
N LEU A 24 20.79 3.18 4.82
CA LEU A 24 20.36 3.46 3.45
C LEU A 24 19.30 2.49 2.95
N ILE A 25 19.46 1.18 3.22
CA ILE A 25 18.48 0.17 2.81
C ILE A 25 17.16 0.41 3.54
N SER A 26 17.18 0.65 4.84
CA SER A 26 15.98 0.92 5.62
C SER A 26 15.28 2.20 5.17
N LEU A 27 16.06 3.27 4.94
CA LEU A 27 15.55 4.51 4.38
C LEU A 27 14.82 4.26 3.05
N MET A 28 15.46 3.54 2.12
CA MET A 28 14.86 3.23 0.81
C MET A 28 13.60 2.37 0.93
N VAL A 29 13.62 1.34 1.79
CA VAL A 29 12.48 0.42 1.94
C VAL A 29 11.27 1.16 2.55
N VAL A 30 11.48 1.99 3.57
CA VAL A 30 10.40 2.76 4.20
C VAL A 30 9.90 3.87 3.29
N MET A 31 10.79 4.57 2.58
CA MET A 31 10.39 5.55 1.55
C MET A 31 9.57 4.90 0.44
N LEU A 32 10.01 3.73 -0.06
CA LEU A 32 9.25 2.98 -1.07
C LEU A 32 7.90 2.52 -0.52
N SER A 33 7.83 2.08 0.75
CA SER A 33 6.57 1.71 1.40
C SER A 33 5.59 2.87 1.50
N GLY A 34 6.07 4.05 1.89
CA GLY A 34 5.26 5.27 1.97
C GLY A 34 4.75 5.73 0.60
N LEU A 35 5.59 5.65 -0.42
CA LEU A 35 5.20 5.95 -1.80
C LEU A 35 4.18 4.93 -2.34
N THR A 36 4.39 3.64 -2.07
CA THR A 36 3.43 2.57 -2.45
C THR A 36 2.07 2.81 -1.81
N THR A 37 2.03 3.21 -0.55
CA THR A 37 0.78 3.52 0.15
C THR A 37 0.11 4.76 -0.44
N GLY A 38 0.88 5.82 -0.70
CA GLY A 38 0.36 7.06 -1.28
C GLY A 38 -0.19 6.89 -2.70
N LEU A 39 0.56 6.22 -3.57
CA LEU A 39 0.10 5.88 -4.94
C LEU A 39 -1.12 4.95 -4.90
N GLY A 40 -1.09 3.96 -3.98
CA GLY A 40 -2.25 3.10 -3.76
C GLY A 40 -3.50 3.91 -3.41
N ASN A 41 -3.41 4.83 -2.46
CA ASN A 41 -4.53 5.69 -2.08
C ASN A 41 -5.05 6.52 -3.27
N GLN A 42 -4.17 7.08 -4.09
CA GLN A 42 -4.57 7.80 -5.31
C GLN A 42 -5.29 6.91 -6.34
N SER A 43 -5.15 5.61 -6.25
CA SER A 43 -5.85 4.69 -7.15
C SER A 43 -7.20 4.22 -6.60
N ILE A 44 -7.37 4.14 -5.26
CA ILE A 44 -8.48 3.37 -4.66
C ILE A 44 -9.34 4.15 -3.66
N ALA A 45 -8.93 5.33 -3.21
CA ALA A 45 -9.53 5.99 -2.05
C ALA A 45 -11.05 6.20 -2.17
N ALA A 46 -11.55 6.64 -3.32
CA ALA A 46 -12.98 6.85 -3.54
C ALA A 46 -13.80 5.57 -3.40
N VAL A 47 -13.29 4.44 -3.89
CA VAL A 47 -13.96 3.13 -3.76
C VAL A 47 -13.84 2.60 -2.32
N GLN A 48 -12.66 2.74 -1.72
CA GLN A 48 -12.39 2.24 -0.36
C GLN A 48 -13.24 2.96 0.70
N HIS A 49 -13.45 4.27 0.55
CA HIS A 49 -14.18 5.09 1.51
C HIS A 49 -15.69 5.19 1.23
N MET A 50 -16.20 4.51 0.21
CA MET A 50 -17.62 4.54 -0.17
C MET A 50 -18.58 3.97 0.88
N GLY A 51 -18.07 3.28 1.92
CA GLY A 51 -18.88 2.72 3.00
C GLY A 51 -19.69 1.48 2.59
N ALA A 52 -19.30 0.80 1.52
CA ALA A 52 -19.84 -0.48 1.10
C ALA A 52 -19.11 -1.65 1.79
N ASP A 53 -19.82 -2.78 1.96
CA ASP A 53 -19.21 -4.04 2.41
C ASP A 53 -18.83 -4.92 1.22
N ARG A 54 -19.59 -4.80 0.12
CA ARG A 54 -19.40 -5.58 -1.12
C ARG A 54 -19.76 -4.75 -2.35
N PHE A 55 -19.25 -5.22 -3.49
CA PHE A 55 -19.56 -4.67 -4.81
C PHE A 55 -20.04 -5.77 -5.74
N ALA A 56 -21.13 -5.53 -6.45
CA ALA A 56 -21.60 -6.38 -7.54
C ALA A 56 -21.21 -5.75 -8.88
N PHE A 57 -20.49 -6.51 -9.68
CA PHE A 57 -20.08 -6.17 -11.04
C PHE A 57 -20.99 -6.87 -12.04
N GLY A 58 -21.17 -6.32 -13.23
CA GLY A 58 -21.66 -7.08 -14.37
C GLY A 58 -20.75 -8.30 -14.61
N ALA A 59 -21.34 -9.44 -14.98
CA ALA A 59 -20.55 -10.65 -15.17
C ALA A 59 -19.47 -10.41 -16.25
N PRO A 60 -18.20 -10.68 -15.94
CA PRO A 60 -17.12 -10.54 -16.92
C PRO A 60 -17.29 -11.60 -18.03
N ALA A 61 -16.73 -11.32 -19.21
CA ALA A 61 -16.66 -12.33 -20.25
C ALA A 61 -15.82 -13.54 -19.79
N GLU A 62 -16.06 -14.70 -20.37
CA GLU A 62 -15.38 -15.94 -19.98
C GLU A 62 -13.85 -15.78 -20.08
N GLY A 63 -13.15 -16.04 -18.98
CA GLY A 63 -11.69 -15.89 -18.86
C GLY A 63 -11.18 -14.47 -18.59
N GLN A 64 -12.05 -13.49 -18.42
CA GLN A 64 -11.68 -12.14 -18.02
C GLN A 64 -11.78 -11.93 -16.49
N SER A 65 -10.93 -11.07 -15.96
CA SER A 65 -11.00 -10.65 -14.56
C SER A 65 -12.00 -9.51 -14.40
N LEU A 66 -12.49 -9.31 -13.17
CA LEU A 66 -13.31 -8.14 -12.84
C LEU A 66 -12.60 -6.82 -13.19
N SER A 67 -13.32 -5.88 -13.78
CA SER A 67 -12.82 -4.56 -14.13
C SER A 67 -13.94 -3.53 -14.05
N PHE A 68 -13.67 -2.40 -13.40
CA PHE A 68 -14.61 -1.26 -13.40
C PHE A 68 -14.82 -0.68 -14.80
N GLY A 69 -13.79 -0.71 -15.64
CA GLY A 69 -13.87 -0.15 -17.01
C GLY A 69 -14.73 -0.96 -17.97
N GLU A 70 -14.97 -2.24 -17.67
CA GLU A 70 -15.75 -3.16 -18.53
C GLU A 70 -17.07 -3.57 -17.90
N SER A 71 -17.29 -3.24 -16.62
CA SER A 71 -18.50 -3.59 -15.89
C SER A 71 -19.63 -2.62 -16.20
N THR A 72 -20.81 -3.17 -16.46
CA THR A 72 -22.08 -2.45 -16.55
C THR A 72 -23.14 -3.17 -15.75
N VAL A 73 -23.94 -2.41 -15.02
CA VAL A 73 -25.05 -2.94 -14.22
C VAL A 73 -26.36 -2.23 -14.57
N THR A 74 -27.46 -2.87 -14.24
CA THR A 74 -28.80 -2.34 -14.53
C THR A 74 -29.56 -2.04 -13.23
N GLU A 75 -30.52 -1.15 -13.30
CA GLU A 75 -31.41 -0.83 -12.18
C GLU A 75 -32.24 -2.08 -11.75
N GLN A 76 -32.56 -2.97 -12.67
CA GLN A 76 -33.23 -4.24 -12.35
C GLN A 76 -32.33 -5.14 -11.47
N GLN A 77 -31.03 -5.24 -11.78
CA GLN A 77 -30.08 -5.97 -10.94
C GLN A 77 -29.98 -5.35 -9.54
N ARG A 78 -29.90 -4.01 -9.44
CA ARG A 78 -29.90 -3.31 -8.16
C ARG A 78 -31.14 -3.61 -7.34
N ALA A 79 -32.33 -3.51 -7.96
CA ALA A 79 -33.61 -3.78 -7.28
C ALA A 79 -33.71 -5.24 -6.80
N THR A 80 -33.23 -6.20 -7.58
CA THR A 80 -33.19 -7.61 -7.21
C THR A 80 -32.21 -7.85 -6.03
N LEU A 81 -31.02 -7.22 -6.06
CA LEU A 81 -30.04 -7.30 -4.97
C LEU A 81 -30.57 -6.63 -3.68
N ALA A 82 -31.25 -5.47 -3.81
CA ALA A 82 -31.85 -4.80 -2.66
C ALA A 82 -32.93 -5.63 -1.96
N ALA A 83 -33.58 -6.55 -2.68
CA ALA A 83 -34.57 -7.47 -2.10
C ALA A 83 -33.97 -8.80 -1.60
N ALA A 84 -32.67 -9.02 -1.82
CA ALA A 84 -32.01 -10.26 -1.45
C ALA A 84 -31.81 -10.38 0.08
N PRO A 85 -31.95 -11.58 0.67
CA PRO A 85 -31.73 -11.79 2.09
C PRO A 85 -30.32 -11.35 2.53
N GLY A 86 -30.25 -10.57 3.59
CA GLY A 86 -28.98 -10.08 4.13
C GLY A 86 -28.39 -8.87 3.41
N VAL A 87 -29.12 -8.23 2.48
CA VAL A 87 -28.77 -6.92 1.92
C VAL A 87 -29.53 -5.85 2.66
N ASP A 88 -28.80 -4.95 3.33
CA ASP A 88 -29.36 -3.83 4.08
C ASP A 88 -29.59 -2.60 3.18
N ALA A 89 -28.72 -2.41 2.18
CA ALA A 89 -28.85 -1.36 1.17
C ALA A 89 -28.09 -1.73 -0.11
N ALA A 90 -28.60 -1.31 -1.26
CA ALA A 90 -27.99 -1.47 -2.58
C ALA A 90 -28.08 -0.16 -3.37
N VAL A 91 -26.95 0.35 -3.82
CA VAL A 91 -26.83 1.64 -4.52
C VAL A 91 -26.08 1.44 -5.83
N THR A 92 -26.65 1.91 -6.93
CA THR A 92 -25.95 1.95 -8.22
C THR A 92 -24.90 3.07 -8.20
N VAL A 93 -23.69 2.73 -8.61
CA VAL A 93 -22.57 3.66 -8.73
C VAL A 93 -22.13 3.69 -10.18
N GLY A 94 -22.17 4.87 -10.77
CA GLY A 94 -21.62 5.13 -12.09
C GLY A 94 -20.21 5.68 -11.98
N ILE A 95 -19.27 5.18 -12.78
CA ILE A 95 -17.89 5.69 -12.85
C ILE A 95 -17.57 5.96 -14.30
N ALA A 96 -17.14 7.18 -14.60
CA ALA A 96 -16.79 7.58 -15.95
C ALA A 96 -15.66 8.61 -15.98
N PRO A 97 -14.70 8.52 -16.92
CA PRO A 97 -13.73 9.58 -17.13
C PRO A 97 -14.42 10.82 -17.71
N VAL A 98 -14.07 11.98 -17.14
CA VAL A 98 -14.65 13.26 -17.57
C VAL A 98 -13.59 14.34 -17.68
N ARG A 99 -13.95 15.45 -18.32
CA ARG A 99 -13.22 16.70 -18.28
C ARG A 99 -14.10 17.75 -17.60
N ILE A 100 -13.54 18.34 -16.56
CA ILE A 100 -14.16 19.50 -15.90
C ILE A 100 -13.71 20.75 -16.64
N THR A 101 -14.66 21.56 -17.08
CA THR A 101 -14.39 22.83 -17.77
C THR A 101 -14.71 24.00 -16.85
N THR A 102 -13.75 24.91 -16.67
CA THR A 102 -13.92 26.14 -15.91
C THR A 102 -13.08 27.24 -16.56
N ASP A 103 -13.69 28.38 -16.86
CA ASP A 103 -13.02 29.54 -17.47
C ASP A 103 -12.17 29.21 -18.72
N GLY A 104 -12.65 28.27 -19.53
CA GLY A 104 -11.98 27.83 -20.77
C GLY A 104 -10.77 26.90 -20.54
N ARG A 105 -10.55 26.44 -19.31
CA ARG A 105 -9.58 25.39 -18.97
C ARG A 105 -10.31 24.05 -18.82
N GLU A 106 -9.62 22.98 -19.22
CA GLU A 106 -10.09 21.61 -19.04
C GLU A 106 -9.17 20.86 -18.10
N VAL A 107 -9.75 20.21 -17.10
CA VAL A 107 -9.06 19.38 -16.11
C VAL A 107 -9.62 17.96 -16.17
N ALA A 108 -8.77 16.95 -16.26
CA ALA A 108 -9.18 15.54 -16.25
C ALA A 108 -9.61 15.13 -14.83
N ALA A 109 -10.72 14.42 -14.74
CA ALA A 109 -11.24 13.86 -13.49
C ALA A 109 -12.04 12.58 -13.76
N SER A 110 -12.39 11.85 -12.70
CA SER A 110 -13.34 10.75 -12.75
C SER A 110 -14.66 11.17 -12.13
N ALA A 111 -15.77 11.10 -12.87
CA ALA A 111 -17.10 11.36 -12.33
C ALA A 111 -17.64 10.10 -11.66
N PHE A 112 -18.05 10.24 -10.40
CA PHE A 112 -18.77 9.22 -9.65
C PHE A 112 -20.23 9.66 -9.51
N GLY A 113 -21.13 8.93 -10.16
CA GLY A 113 -22.58 9.14 -10.10
C GLY A 113 -23.19 8.28 -9.02
N VAL A 114 -23.74 8.90 -7.97
CA VAL A 114 -24.38 8.21 -6.85
C VAL A 114 -25.67 8.93 -6.45
N ASP A 115 -26.60 8.20 -5.84
CA ASP A 115 -27.70 8.88 -5.13
C ASP A 115 -27.11 9.68 -3.97
N GLY A 116 -27.22 10.99 -4.03
CA GLY A 116 -26.63 11.93 -3.07
C GLY A 116 -27.12 11.78 -1.63
N ARG A 117 -28.15 10.98 -1.38
CA ARG A 117 -28.66 10.65 -0.04
C ARG A 117 -28.28 9.24 0.41
N SER A 118 -27.58 8.49 -0.43
CA SER A 118 -27.17 7.12 -0.14
C SER A 118 -25.92 7.07 0.72
N PHE A 119 -25.64 5.89 1.24
CA PHE A 119 -24.41 5.63 1.98
C PHE A 119 -23.13 5.69 1.11
N ALA A 120 -23.28 5.62 -0.22
CA ALA A 120 -22.18 5.66 -1.16
C ALA A 120 -21.70 7.08 -1.46
N ALA A 121 -22.52 8.10 -1.17
CA ALA A 121 -22.14 9.50 -1.31
C ALA A 121 -21.21 9.91 -0.14
N PRO A 122 -20.07 10.58 -0.42
CA PRO A 122 -19.15 11.04 0.62
C PRO A 122 -19.77 12.12 1.51
N VAL A 123 -20.65 12.92 0.93
CA VAL A 123 -21.46 13.97 1.58
C VAL A 123 -22.84 14.00 0.92
N PRO A 124 -23.88 14.51 1.61
CA PRO A 124 -25.18 14.72 0.96
C PRO A 124 -25.05 15.67 -0.24
N LEU A 125 -25.58 15.26 -1.39
CA LEU A 125 -25.56 16.02 -2.64
C LEU A 125 -27.00 16.36 -3.06
N ALA A 126 -27.27 17.61 -3.42
CA ALA A 126 -28.49 17.99 -4.09
C ALA A 126 -28.35 17.84 -5.62
N ALA A 127 -29.50 17.79 -6.31
CA ALA A 127 -29.46 17.76 -7.77
C ALA A 127 -28.86 19.08 -8.31
N GLY A 128 -27.88 18.97 -9.20
CA GLY A 128 -27.11 20.09 -9.73
C GLY A 128 -25.91 20.50 -8.91
N ASP A 129 -25.69 19.87 -7.75
CA ASP A 129 -24.44 20.04 -6.97
C ASP A 129 -23.41 18.99 -7.35
N ALA A 130 -22.14 19.36 -7.16
CA ALA A 130 -21.00 18.46 -7.22
C ALA A 130 -20.19 18.52 -5.92
N ALA A 131 -19.70 17.39 -5.42
CA ALA A 131 -18.63 17.38 -4.45
C ALA A 131 -17.31 17.10 -5.16
N VAL A 132 -16.32 17.96 -4.92
CA VAL A 132 -15.04 17.96 -5.62
C VAL A 132 -13.94 17.62 -4.63
N ASP A 133 -12.94 16.86 -5.09
CA ASP A 133 -11.75 16.60 -4.31
C ASP A 133 -11.06 17.91 -3.94
N ARG A 134 -10.64 18.04 -2.66
CA ARG A 134 -10.07 19.28 -2.12
C ARG A 134 -8.76 19.68 -2.78
N ASP A 135 -7.91 18.70 -3.10
CA ASP A 135 -6.63 18.97 -3.74
C ASP A 135 -6.85 19.51 -5.15
N LEU A 136 -7.78 18.88 -5.91
CA LEU A 136 -8.18 19.36 -7.23
C LEU A 136 -8.74 20.79 -7.19
N ALA A 137 -9.59 21.07 -6.22
CA ALA A 137 -10.15 22.41 -6.04
C ALA A 137 -9.07 23.43 -5.70
N SER A 138 -8.16 23.09 -4.78
CA SER A 138 -7.03 23.96 -4.38
C SER A 138 -6.08 24.28 -5.54
N GLU A 139 -5.74 23.26 -6.36
CA GLU A 139 -4.85 23.42 -7.51
C GLU A 139 -5.43 24.34 -8.60
N ASN A 140 -6.76 24.38 -8.70
CA ASN A 140 -7.46 25.17 -9.69
C ASN A 140 -8.07 26.47 -9.15
N GLY A 141 -7.94 26.70 -7.84
CA GLY A 141 -8.48 27.91 -7.17
C GLY A 141 -10.01 27.91 -7.10
N TRP A 142 -10.64 26.73 -7.01
CA TRP A 142 -12.10 26.60 -6.89
C TRP A 142 -12.54 26.63 -5.43
N GLU A 143 -13.70 27.26 -5.20
CA GLU A 143 -14.32 27.36 -3.89
C GLU A 143 -15.76 26.80 -3.93
N VAL A 144 -16.31 26.51 -2.75
CA VAL A 144 -17.73 26.13 -2.62
C VAL A 144 -18.59 27.28 -3.10
N GLY A 145 -19.52 26.99 -4.01
CA GLY A 145 -20.38 27.96 -4.69
C GLY A 145 -19.97 28.27 -6.13
N ASP A 146 -18.75 27.90 -6.55
CA ASP A 146 -18.31 28.06 -7.93
C ASP A 146 -19.05 27.11 -8.88
N SER A 147 -19.11 27.45 -10.16
CA SER A 147 -19.73 26.64 -11.20
C SER A 147 -18.67 25.93 -12.03
N ILE A 148 -18.87 24.63 -12.24
CA ILE A 148 -18.03 23.77 -13.09
C ILE A 148 -18.86 23.12 -14.19
N GLY A 149 -18.30 22.98 -15.38
CA GLY A 149 -18.92 22.25 -16.51
C GLY A 149 -18.42 20.82 -16.57
N ILE A 150 -19.31 19.85 -16.75
CA ILE A 150 -18.97 18.45 -17.04
C ILE A 150 -19.81 17.98 -18.23
N GLY A 151 -19.17 17.77 -19.37
CA GLY A 151 -19.88 17.55 -20.63
C GLY A 151 -20.74 18.78 -21.00
N GLU A 152 -22.02 18.58 -21.22
CA GLU A 152 -22.98 19.68 -21.51
C GLU A 152 -23.70 20.21 -20.27
N GLN A 153 -23.39 19.66 -19.09
CA GLN A 153 -24.06 20.02 -17.85
C GLN A 153 -23.19 20.97 -17.01
N THR A 154 -23.88 21.85 -16.25
CA THR A 154 -23.21 22.75 -15.29
C THR A 154 -23.60 22.33 -13.88
N PHE A 155 -22.63 22.27 -12.97
CA PHE A 155 -22.83 21.95 -11.57
C PHE A 155 -22.28 23.06 -10.69
N THR A 156 -22.86 23.22 -9.51
CA THR A 156 -22.32 24.09 -8.46
C THR A 156 -21.47 23.22 -7.51
N ILE A 157 -20.29 23.67 -7.14
CA ILE A 157 -19.49 23.01 -6.11
C ILE A 157 -20.21 23.17 -4.77
N GLY A 158 -20.92 22.13 -4.34
CA GLY A 158 -21.69 22.12 -3.09
C GLY A 158 -20.81 21.77 -1.88
N ALA A 159 -19.74 21.01 -2.08
CA ALA A 159 -18.83 20.59 -1.03
C ALA A 159 -17.44 20.25 -1.57
N LEU A 160 -16.44 20.35 -0.69
CA LEU A 160 -15.09 19.78 -0.92
C LEU A 160 -14.92 18.53 -0.06
N VAL A 161 -14.40 17.47 -0.64
CA VAL A 161 -14.18 16.18 0.00
C VAL A 161 -12.68 15.86 -0.01
N ASP A 162 -12.22 15.17 1.03
CA ASP A 162 -10.82 14.79 1.15
C ASP A 162 -10.61 13.36 0.61
N ASP A 163 -9.38 13.04 0.19
CA ASP A 163 -8.95 11.71 -0.24
C ASP A 163 -9.92 11.06 -1.25
N SER A 164 -10.31 11.80 -2.28
CA SER A 164 -11.27 11.35 -3.28
C SER A 164 -10.61 11.10 -4.62
N PHE A 165 -9.92 9.95 -4.74
CA PHE A 165 -9.14 9.56 -5.91
C PHE A 165 -9.57 8.20 -6.46
N TYR A 166 -9.50 8.06 -7.78
CA TYR A 166 -9.72 6.82 -8.51
C TYR A 166 -8.79 6.75 -9.72
N SER A 167 -7.99 5.68 -9.83
CA SER A 167 -7.07 5.45 -10.96
C SER A 167 -6.18 6.67 -11.26
N HIS A 168 -5.58 7.28 -10.19
CA HIS A 168 -4.74 8.49 -10.21
C HIS A 168 -5.43 9.78 -10.69
N GLN A 169 -6.73 9.79 -10.70
CA GLN A 169 -7.52 10.99 -11.00
C GLN A 169 -8.33 11.40 -9.78
N SER A 170 -8.41 12.69 -9.55
CA SER A 170 -9.35 13.24 -8.57
C SER A 170 -10.78 12.92 -8.98
N VAL A 171 -11.61 12.64 -8.00
CA VAL A 171 -13.02 12.30 -8.23
C VAL A 171 -13.90 13.52 -8.03
N VAL A 172 -14.84 13.69 -8.94
CA VAL A 172 -15.99 14.57 -8.78
C VAL A 172 -17.24 13.72 -8.58
N TRP A 173 -17.95 13.95 -7.49
CA TRP A 173 -19.19 13.26 -7.15
C TRP A 173 -20.37 14.08 -7.63
N ILE A 174 -21.27 13.46 -8.38
CA ILE A 174 -22.48 14.09 -8.92
C ILE A 174 -23.70 13.19 -8.68
N ASP A 175 -24.90 13.75 -8.81
CA ASP A 175 -26.11 12.95 -8.76
C ASP A 175 -26.12 11.87 -9.86
N HIS A 176 -26.60 10.68 -9.51
CA HIS A 176 -26.67 9.54 -10.43
C HIS A 176 -27.48 9.85 -11.70
N GLY A 177 -28.60 10.59 -11.57
CA GLY A 177 -29.41 11.00 -12.71
C GLY A 177 -28.66 11.92 -13.69
N ALA A 178 -27.81 12.79 -13.20
CA ALA A 178 -26.93 13.61 -14.03
C ALA A 178 -25.80 12.76 -14.68
N TRP A 179 -25.24 11.79 -13.94
CA TRP A 179 -24.20 10.89 -14.45
C TRP A 179 -24.69 10.07 -15.65
N THR A 180 -25.92 9.52 -15.61
CA THR A 180 -26.49 8.73 -16.72
C THR A 180 -26.66 9.51 -18.01
N GLN A 181 -26.68 10.86 -17.95
CA GLN A 181 -26.76 11.75 -19.10
C GLN A 181 -25.38 12.09 -19.69
N LEU A 182 -24.28 11.71 -19.03
CA LEU A 182 -22.95 11.93 -19.57
C LEU A 182 -22.70 11.03 -20.80
N PRO A 183 -22.11 11.55 -21.87
CA PRO A 183 -21.73 10.73 -23.03
C PRO A 183 -20.80 9.56 -22.64
N SER A 184 -19.92 9.79 -21.66
CA SER A 184 -19.00 8.79 -21.14
C SER A 184 -19.65 7.67 -20.31
N ALA A 185 -20.92 7.82 -19.91
CA ALA A 185 -21.70 6.76 -19.27
C ALA A 185 -22.11 5.64 -20.25
N GLY A 186 -22.01 5.89 -21.57
CA GLY A 186 -22.29 4.89 -22.60
C GLY A 186 -23.74 4.38 -22.66
N GLY A 187 -24.67 5.09 -22.00
CA GLY A 187 -26.09 4.70 -21.91
C GLY A 187 -26.33 3.54 -20.91
N SER A 188 -25.38 3.23 -20.04
CA SER A 188 -25.57 2.24 -18.95
C SER A 188 -26.26 2.88 -17.74
N ASP A 189 -26.96 2.06 -16.94
CA ASP A 189 -27.53 2.53 -15.68
C ASP A 189 -26.45 2.74 -14.61
N GLY A 190 -25.30 2.05 -14.69
CA GLY A 190 -24.19 2.21 -13.78
C GLY A 190 -23.02 1.27 -14.08
N THR A 191 -21.96 1.45 -13.35
CA THR A 191 -20.72 0.63 -13.45
C THR A 191 -20.78 -0.55 -12.50
N VAL A 192 -21.15 -0.32 -11.24
CA VAL A 192 -21.23 -1.35 -10.19
C VAL A 192 -22.39 -1.03 -9.24
N ILE A 193 -22.77 -2.05 -8.44
CA ILE A 193 -23.72 -1.85 -7.35
C ILE A 193 -22.96 -2.00 -6.03
N ALA A 194 -22.92 -0.94 -5.24
CA ALA A 194 -22.38 -0.94 -3.89
C ALA A 194 -23.44 -1.53 -2.93
N LEU A 195 -23.03 -2.46 -2.07
CA LEU A 195 -23.89 -3.17 -1.15
C LEU A 195 -23.45 -2.96 0.29
N ARG A 196 -24.42 -2.70 1.18
CA ARG A 196 -24.29 -2.95 2.62
C ARG A 196 -24.97 -4.27 2.94
N THR A 197 -24.26 -5.14 3.65
CA THR A 197 -24.72 -6.50 3.88
C THR A 197 -24.59 -6.88 5.36
N SER A 198 -25.51 -7.71 5.83
CA SER A 198 -25.47 -8.33 7.16
C SER A 198 -24.87 -9.74 7.13
N GLY A 199 -24.60 -10.32 8.31
CA GLY A 199 -23.82 -11.56 8.46
C GLY A 199 -24.36 -12.83 7.82
N ASN A 200 -25.60 -12.81 7.31
CA ASN A 200 -26.25 -13.94 6.61
C ASN A 200 -26.40 -13.74 5.10
N PHE A 201 -25.68 -12.80 4.52
CA PHE A 201 -25.68 -12.57 3.08
C PHE A 201 -24.90 -13.64 2.32
N ASP A 202 -25.55 -14.27 1.34
CA ASP A 202 -24.95 -15.24 0.43
C ASP A 202 -24.68 -14.60 -0.94
N ALA A 203 -23.40 -14.23 -1.16
CA ALA A 203 -22.96 -13.59 -2.39
C ALA A 203 -23.12 -14.49 -3.63
N ALA A 204 -22.94 -15.80 -3.48
CA ALA A 204 -23.03 -16.74 -4.61
C ALA A 204 -24.48 -16.87 -5.10
N THR A 205 -25.42 -17.03 -4.18
CA THR A 205 -26.84 -17.11 -4.50
C THR A 205 -27.36 -15.80 -5.09
N ALA A 206 -27.02 -14.67 -4.49
CA ALA A 206 -27.45 -13.34 -4.97
C ALA A 206 -26.83 -13.01 -6.34
N GLY A 207 -25.57 -13.36 -6.56
CA GLY A 207 -24.87 -13.18 -7.84
C GLY A 207 -25.50 -14.01 -8.96
N ALA A 208 -25.78 -15.29 -8.69
CA ALA A 208 -26.44 -16.16 -9.66
C ALA A 208 -27.85 -15.65 -10.04
N ALA A 209 -28.60 -15.09 -9.09
CA ALA A 209 -29.94 -14.57 -9.33
C ALA A 209 -29.96 -13.32 -10.23
N THR A 210 -28.87 -12.55 -10.24
CA THR A 210 -28.74 -11.29 -10.97
C THR A 210 -27.80 -11.36 -12.18
N GLY A 211 -27.09 -12.47 -12.37
CA GLY A 211 -26.03 -12.57 -13.38
C GLY A 211 -24.89 -11.59 -13.09
N SER A 212 -24.61 -11.34 -11.81
CA SER A 212 -23.55 -10.43 -11.36
C SER A 212 -22.48 -11.21 -10.63
N GLU A 213 -21.24 -10.71 -10.64
CA GLU A 213 -20.19 -11.21 -9.78
C GLU A 213 -20.03 -10.31 -8.56
N ILE A 214 -20.27 -10.87 -7.36
CA ILE A 214 -20.26 -10.12 -6.10
C ILE A 214 -18.95 -10.40 -5.36
N THR A 215 -18.21 -9.35 -5.10
CA THR A 215 -16.91 -9.44 -4.44
C THR A 215 -16.84 -8.57 -3.16
N THR A 216 -15.82 -8.80 -2.36
CA THR A 216 -15.50 -7.96 -1.20
C THR A 216 -14.94 -6.61 -1.65
N VAL A 217 -14.83 -5.65 -0.72
CA VAL A 217 -14.14 -4.37 -0.99
C VAL A 217 -12.74 -4.64 -1.54
N GLN A 218 -11.97 -5.54 -0.93
CA GLN A 218 -10.62 -5.86 -1.42
C GLN A 218 -10.63 -6.40 -2.86
N GLY A 219 -11.56 -7.30 -3.19
CA GLY A 219 -11.69 -7.80 -4.56
C GLY A 219 -12.09 -6.72 -5.56
N ALA A 220 -12.91 -5.73 -5.14
CA ALA A 220 -13.22 -4.57 -5.96
C ALA A 220 -11.99 -3.66 -6.16
N LEU A 221 -11.17 -3.44 -5.13
CA LEU A 221 -9.91 -2.70 -5.28
C LEU A 221 -8.95 -3.41 -6.26
N ASP A 222 -8.89 -4.73 -6.20
CA ASP A 222 -8.07 -5.53 -7.13
C ASP A 222 -8.61 -5.50 -8.58
N ALA A 223 -9.85 -5.08 -8.80
CA ALA A 223 -10.44 -4.84 -10.13
C ALA A 223 -10.03 -3.48 -10.74
N ILE A 224 -9.31 -2.64 -10.00
CA ILE A 224 -8.73 -1.39 -10.51
C ILE A 224 -7.36 -1.73 -11.12
N GLY A 225 -7.27 -1.76 -12.45
CA GLY A 225 -6.09 -2.27 -13.18
C GLY A 225 -4.80 -1.49 -12.89
N SER A 226 -4.87 -0.16 -12.73
CA SER A 226 -3.74 0.68 -12.35
C SER A 226 -3.16 0.26 -10.99
N TYR A 227 -4.01 0.13 -9.99
CA TYR A 227 -3.65 -0.28 -8.63
C TYR A 227 -2.95 -1.64 -8.57
N THR A 228 -3.52 -2.65 -9.25
CA THR A 228 -2.99 -4.01 -9.24
C THR A 228 -1.61 -4.10 -9.90
N SER A 229 -1.44 -3.42 -11.06
CA SER A 229 -0.17 -3.41 -11.80
C SER A 229 0.94 -2.71 -11.03
N GLU A 230 0.65 -1.57 -10.43
CA GLU A 230 1.62 -0.79 -9.66
C GLU A 230 1.99 -1.49 -8.36
N ARG A 231 1.00 -1.94 -7.59
CA ARG A 231 1.21 -2.67 -6.34
C ARG A 231 2.10 -3.90 -6.56
N GLY A 232 1.88 -4.65 -7.65
CA GLY A 232 2.70 -5.81 -8.00
C GLY A 232 4.16 -5.44 -8.25
N SER A 233 4.41 -4.40 -9.03
CA SER A 233 5.75 -3.90 -9.35
C SER A 233 6.49 -3.36 -8.13
N LEU A 234 5.81 -2.54 -7.32
CA LEU A 234 6.38 -1.94 -6.11
C LEU A 234 6.66 -2.99 -5.03
N LEU A 235 5.77 -3.99 -4.87
CA LEU A 235 6.00 -5.11 -3.97
C LEU A 235 7.21 -5.94 -4.39
N LEU A 236 7.37 -6.20 -5.70
CA LEU A 236 8.54 -6.92 -6.22
C LEU A 236 9.84 -6.16 -5.88
N MET A 237 9.89 -4.85 -6.11
CA MET A 237 11.05 -4.02 -5.75
C MET A 237 11.34 -4.08 -4.24
N GLN A 238 10.31 -4.02 -3.40
CA GLN A 238 10.45 -4.10 -1.94
C GLN A 238 11.01 -5.45 -1.48
N VAL A 239 10.51 -6.56 -2.05
CA VAL A 239 11.03 -7.91 -1.80
C VAL A 239 12.49 -8.02 -2.23
N MET A 240 12.85 -7.51 -3.41
CA MET A 240 14.24 -7.50 -3.89
C MET A 240 15.17 -6.73 -2.95
N LEU A 241 14.75 -5.56 -2.45
CA LEU A 241 15.52 -4.80 -1.47
C LEU A 241 15.72 -5.56 -0.15
N MET A 242 14.72 -6.30 0.32
CA MET A 242 14.83 -7.15 1.50
C MET A 242 15.83 -8.31 1.29
N VAL A 243 15.79 -8.95 0.12
CA VAL A 243 16.75 -10.01 -0.24
C VAL A 243 18.18 -9.44 -0.30
N VAL A 244 18.36 -8.29 -0.93
CA VAL A 244 19.66 -7.60 -0.97
C VAL A 244 20.14 -7.26 0.45
N SER A 245 19.23 -6.78 1.32
CA SER A 245 19.56 -6.52 2.73
C SER A 245 20.08 -7.78 3.43
N ALA A 246 19.39 -8.91 3.28
CA ALA A 246 19.83 -10.18 3.88
C ALA A 246 21.21 -10.62 3.37
N LEU A 247 21.48 -10.46 2.07
CA LEU A 247 22.78 -10.79 1.46
C LEU A 247 23.89 -9.87 1.97
N VAL A 248 23.65 -8.56 2.06
CA VAL A 248 24.63 -7.58 2.57
C VAL A 248 24.98 -7.89 4.02
N VAL A 249 23.96 -8.15 4.86
CA VAL A 249 24.18 -8.55 6.26
C VAL A 249 24.94 -9.87 6.35
N GLY A 250 24.53 -10.87 5.59
CA GLY A 250 25.18 -12.19 5.52
C GLY A 250 26.65 -12.10 5.09
N ALA A 251 26.94 -11.32 4.05
CA ALA A 251 28.30 -11.08 3.58
C ALA A 251 29.17 -10.41 4.65
N PHE A 252 28.63 -9.36 5.30
CA PHE A 252 29.33 -8.67 6.38
C PHE A 252 29.66 -9.61 7.53
N PHE A 253 28.69 -10.38 8.03
CA PHE A 253 28.92 -11.31 9.13
C PHE A 253 29.82 -12.47 8.73
N THR A 254 29.83 -12.88 7.47
CA THR A 254 30.78 -13.86 6.96
C THR A 254 32.22 -13.34 7.05
N VAL A 255 32.48 -12.14 6.53
CA VAL A 255 33.81 -11.50 6.59
C VAL A 255 34.24 -11.26 8.04
N TRP A 256 33.32 -10.75 8.88
CA TRP A 256 33.57 -10.52 10.29
C TRP A 256 33.93 -11.81 11.04
N THR A 257 33.23 -12.90 10.77
CA THR A 257 33.51 -14.21 11.38
C THR A 257 34.88 -14.75 10.97
N ILE A 258 35.26 -14.62 9.68
CA ILE A 258 36.58 -15.05 9.19
C ILE A 258 37.67 -14.24 9.89
N GLN A 259 37.54 -12.93 10.02
CA GLN A 259 38.54 -12.06 10.66
C GLN A 259 38.69 -12.32 12.15
N ARG A 260 37.68 -12.82 12.84
CA ARG A 260 37.69 -13.18 14.27
C ARG A 260 37.90 -14.67 14.51
N GLY A 261 38.20 -15.44 13.48
CA GLY A 261 38.36 -16.89 13.60
C GLY A 261 39.37 -17.31 14.67
N GLN A 262 40.51 -16.59 14.78
CA GLN A 262 41.51 -16.84 15.81
C GLN A 262 41.01 -16.55 17.23
N ASP A 263 40.34 -15.41 17.45
CA ASP A 263 39.76 -15.06 18.75
C ASP A 263 38.68 -16.06 19.18
N LEU A 264 37.85 -16.48 18.22
CA LEU A 264 36.78 -17.46 18.45
C LEU A 264 37.37 -18.86 18.76
N ALA A 265 38.49 -19.25 18.11
CA ALA A 265 39.18 -20.49 18.38
C ALA A 265 39.80 -20.50 19.81
N VAL A 266 40.41 -19.38 20.24
CA VAL A 266 40.93 -19.22 21.59
C VAL A 266 39.82 -19.33 22.63
N LEU A 267 38.69 -18.62 22.41
CA LEU A 267 37.56 -18.70 23.32
C LEU A 267 36.98 -20.13 23.42
N LYS A 268 36.92 -20.85 22.29
CA LYS A 268 36.53 -22.26 22.26
C LYS A 268 37.49 -23.16 23.00
N ALA A 269 38.80 -22.92 22.85
CA ALA A 269 39.87 -23.68 23.56
C ALA A 269 39.82 -23.45 25.09
N VAL A 270 39.46 -22.26 25.54
CA VAL A 270 39.27 -21.93 26.98
C VAL A 270 37.91 -22.44 27.52
N GLY A 271 37.07 -23.06 26.67
CA GLY A 271 35.85 -23.73 27.10
C GLY A 271 34.55 -23.00 26.77
N ALA A 272 34.55 -21.94 25.96
CA ALA A 272 33.32 -21.30 25.53
C ALA A 272 32.49 -22.22 24.62
N SER A 273 31.22 -22.44 24.96
CA SER A 273 30.33 -23.27 24.16
C SER A 273 29.98 -22.56 22.83
N THR A 274 29.82 -23.35 21.77
CA THR A 274 29.38 -22.84 20.46
C THR A 274 28.06 -22.06 20.54
N ARG A 275 27.16 -22.51 21.43
CA ARG A 275 25.88 -21.84 21.69
C ARG A 275 26.07 -20.44 22.30
N TYR A 276 27.04 -20.27 23.17
CA TYR A 276 27.37 -18.97 23.75
C TYR A 276 27.90 -18.01 22.69
N LEU A 277 28.82 -18.47 21.83
CA LEU A 277 29.41 -17.68 20.75
C LEU A 277 28.37 -17.24 19.71
N LEU A 278 27.49 -18.18 19.32
CA LEU A 278 26.38 -17.89 18.41
C LEU A 278 25.41 -16.85 19.00
N ARG A 279 25.04 -17.02 20.28
CA ARG A 279 24.13 -16.08 20.95
C ARG A 279 24.72 -14.68 21.08
N ASP A 280 26.02 -14.58 21.33
CA ASP A 280 26.74 -13.32 21.43
C ASP A 280 26.79 -12.63 20.06
N ALA A 281 27.16 -13.36 18.99
CA ALA A 281 27.22 -12.84 17.63
C ALA A 281 25.83 -12.43 17.07
N LEU A 282 24.80 -13.24 17.33
CA LEU A 282 23.43 -12.89 16.94
C LEU A 282 22.92 -11.67 17.73
N GLY A 283 23.31 -11.54 19.01
CA GLY A 283 22.98 -10.35 19.81
C GLY A 283 23.65 -9.08 19.26
N GLN A 284 24.89 -9.17 18.81
CA GLN A 284 25.58 -8.06 18.12
C GLN A 284 24.87 -7.71 16.80
N SER A 285 24.51 -8.73 16.00
CA SER A 285 23.75 -8.54 14.76
C SER A 285 22.44 -7.77 15.01
N LEU A 286 21.70 -8.21 16.03
CA LEU A 286 20.42 -7.58 16.38
C LEU A 286 20.60 -6.10 16.76
N ILE A 287 21.61 -5.76 17.55
CA ILE A 287 21.89 -4.38 17.94
C ILE A 287 22.20 -3.52 16.70
N VAL A 288 23.08 -4.00 15.83
CA VAL A 288 23.49 -3.24 14.64
C VAL A 288 22.33 -3.08 13.66
N LEU A 289 21.54 -4.14 13.46
CA LEU A 289 20.31 -4.11 12.65
C LEU A 289 19.30 -3.10 13.22
N THR A 290 19.01 -3.21 14.52
CA THR A 290 18.03 -2.32 15.17
C THR A 290 18.46 -0.86 15.11
N VAL A 291 19.72 -0.56 15.38
CA VAL A 291 20.24 0.82 15.35
C VAL A 291 20.32 1.34 13.91
N GLY A 292 20.95 0.57 12.99
CA GLY A 292 21.12 1.00 11.60
C GLY A 292 19.77 1.18 10.88
N ALA A 293 18.90 0.17 10.94
CA ALA A 293 17.59 0.24 10.33
C ALA A 293 16.67 1.26 11.05
N GLY A 294 16.76 1.38 12.38
CA GLY A 294 15.99 2.36 13.15
C GLY A 294 16.31 3.80 12.77
N LEU A 295 17.60 4.14 12.64
CA LEU A 295 18.02 5.47 12.17
C LEU A 295 17.57 5.73 10.73
N GLY A 296 17.65 4.73 9.85
CA GLY A 296 17.15 4.82 8.48
C GLY A 296 15.64 5.05 8.42
N THR A 297 14.87 4.33 9.24
CA THR A 297 13.42 4.51 9.39
C THR A 297 13.08 5.91 9.89
N LEU A 298 13.76 6.41 10.92
CA LEU A 298 13.55 7.77 11.44
C LEU A 298 13.85 8.85 10.38
N ALA A 299 14.94 8.67 9.63
CA ALA A 299 15.25 9.56 8.53
C ALA A 299 14.20 9.50 7.41
N ALA A 300 13.67 8.30 7.09
CA ALA A 300 12.59 8.12 6.12
C ALA A 300 11.30 8.82 6.55
N VAL A 301 10.95 8.76 7.84
CA VAL A 301 9.80 9.48 8.40
C VAL A 301 9.98 10.99 8.25
N GLY A 302 11.16 11.50 8.59
CA GLY A 302 11.45 12.94 8.46
C GLY A 302 11.45 13.44 7.01
N LEU A 303 12.10 12.69 6.10
CA LEU A 303 12.11 13.01 4.67
C LEU A 303 10.74 12.83 4.03
N GLY A 304 10.01 11.80 4.44
CA GLY A 304 8.66 11.52 3.96
C GLY A 304 7.67 12.63 4.30
N ALA A 305 7.79 13.22 5.50
CA ALA A 305 6.98 14.37 5.89
C ALA A 305 7.25 15.63 5.02
N ILE A 306 8.46 15.75 4.46
CA ILE A 306 8.78 16.82 3.50
C ILE A 306 8.30 16.42 2.10
N ALA A 307 8.49 15.16 1.72
CA ALA A 307 8.12 14.66 0.39
C ALA A 307 6.60 14.66 0.16
N SER A 308 5.78 14.48 1.20
CA SER A 308 4.31 14.47 1.09
C SER A 308 3.70 15.76 0.52
N SER A 309 4.44 16.87 0.52
CA SER A 309 4.01 18.12 -0.12
C SER A 309 4.24 18.18 -1.63
N VAL A 310 4.98 17.21 -2.21
CA VAL A 310 5.37 17.22 -3.63
C VAL A 310 4.96 15.94 -4.35
N VAL A 311 4.92 14.82 -3.64
CA VAL A 311 4.59 13.50 -4.18
C VAL A 311 3.54 12.82 -3.31
N PRO A 312 2.73 11.90 -3.87
CA PRO A 312 1.75 11.14 -3.11
C PRO A 312 2.46 10.17 -2.15
N PHE A 313 2.78 10.66 -0.98
CA PHE A 313 3.50 9.93 0.05
C PHE A 313 2.68 9.87 1.33
N THR A 314 2.31 8.67 1.75
CA THR A 314 1.50 8.46 2.95
C THR A 314 2.24 7.58 3.95
N LEU A 315 2.51 8.13 5.14
CA LEU A 315 3.08 7.38 6.26
C LEU A 315 1.97 6.78 7.10
N THR A 316 1.91 5.45 7.11
CA THR A 316 1.07 4.71 8.05
C THR A 316 1.94 3.99 9.09
N LEU A 317 1.39 3.73 10.27
CA LEU A 317 2.10 2.94 11.28
C LEU A 317 2.49 1.56 10.73
N SER A 318 1.57 0.88 10.06
CA SER A 318 1.85 -0.41 9.42
C SER A 318 2.89 -0.30 8.30
N GLY A 319 2.77 0.71 7.42
CA GLY A 319 3.71 0.96 6.32
C GLY A 319 5.12 1.31 6.77
N THR A 320 5.31 1.72 8.02
CA THR A 320 6.62 2.03 8.62
C THR A 320 7.16 0.87 9.44
N PHE A 321 6.36 0.30 10.35
CA PHE A 321 6.82 -0.75 11.28
C PHE A 321 6.97 -2.12 10.62
N VAL A 322 6.10 -2.48 9.67
CA VAL A 322 6.19 -3.78 9.00
C VAL A 322 7.48 -3.93 8.19
N PRO A 323 7.86 -2.96 7.31
CA PRO A 323 9.14 -3.02 6.61
C PRO A 323 10.35 -3.01 7.56
N TYR A 324 10.32 -2.18 8.61
CA TYR A 324 11.38 -2.15 9.63
C TYR A 324 11.56 -3.51 10.31
N ALA A 325 10.48 -4.12 10.78
CA ALA A 325 10.53 -5.45 11.41
C ALA A 325 10.98 -6.53 10.41
N ALA A 326 10.50 -6.48 9.17
CA ALA A 326 10.90 -7.40 8.11
C ALA A 326 12.40 -7.31 7.80
N LEU A 327 12.97 -6.09 7.75
CA LEU A 327 14.41 -5.90 7.58
C LEU A 327 15.23 -6.51 8.71
N ILE A 328 14.79 -6.36 9.96
CA ILE A 328 15.44 -6.99 11.11
C ILE A 328 15.39 -8.51 10.97
N VAL A 329 14.23 -9.09 10.66
CA VAL A 329 14.06 -10.54 10.50
C VAL A 329 14.95 -11.07 9.36
N MET A 330 14.89 -10.44 8.19
CA MET A 330 15.71 -10.83 7.02
C MET A 330 17.21 -10.67 7.30
N GLY A 331 17.60 -9.58 7.96
CA GLY A 331 18.98 -9.38 8.39
C GLY A 331 19.45 -10.43 9.41
N MET A 332 18.60 -10.82 10.34
CA MET A 332 18.90 -11.90 11.30
C MET A 332 19.02 -13.27 10.62
N ILE A 333 18.21 -13.54 9.59
CA ILE A 333 18.34 -14.75 8.76
C ILE A 333 19.70 -14.74 8.03
N GLY A 334 20.07 -13.62 7.39
CA GLY A 334 21.38 -13.46 6.75
C GLY A 334 22.55 -13.64 7.71
N ALA A 335 22.49 -13.01 8.89
CA ALA A 335 23.49 -13.19 9.95
C ALA A 335 23.56 -14.65 10.44
N GLY A 336 22.40 -15.27 10.67
CA GLY A 336 22.32 -16.68 11.09
C GLY A 336 22.94 -17.64 10.09
N ALA A 337 22.68 -17.46 8.79
CA ALA A 337 23.27 -18.25 7.72
C ALA A 337 24.80 -18.10 7.67
N ALA A 338 25.31 -16.86 7.82
CA ALA A 338 26.74 -16.60 7.89
C ALA A 338 27.43 -17.24 9.11
N LEU A 339 26.74 -17.12 10.27
CA LEU A 339 27.26 -17.64 11.54
C LEU A 339 27.19 -19.17 11.66
N ALA A 340 26.40 -19.85 10.83
CA ALA A 340 26.38 -21.32 10.77
C ALA A 340 27.79 -21.90 10.52
N ARG A 341 28.65 -21.16 9.83
CA ARG A 341 30.06 -21.53 9.64
C ARG A 341 30.87 -21.54 10.93
N ILE A 342 30.49 -20.78 11.99
CA ILE A 342 31.17 -20.81 13.30
C ILE A 342 31.09 -22.22 13.93
N VAL A 343 30.03 -22.96 13.65
CA VAL A 343 29.82 -24.31 14.18
C VAL A 343 30.88 -25.26 13.66
N SER A 344 31.34 -25.08 12.43
CA SER A 344 32.33 -25.96 11.75
C SER A 344 33.79 -25.59 11.99
N ILE A 345 34.10 -24.55 12.78
CA ILE A 345 35.48 -24.18 13.11
C ILE A 345 36.08 -25.23 14.09
N ASP A 346 37.08 -25.99 13.59
CA ASP A 346 37.84 -26.89 14.42
C ASP A 346 38.95 -26.11 15.13
N PRO A 347 39.01 -26.12 16.49
CA PRO A 347 40.05 -25.42 17.27
C PRO A 347 41.48 -25.87 16.96
N GLN A 348 41.66 -27.15 16.60
CA GLN A 348 42.98 -27.70 16.33
C GLN A 348 43.59 -27.18 15.03
N THR A 349 42.83 -27.09 13.98
CA THR A 349 43.27 -26.54 12.69
C THR A 349 43.50 -25.04 12.73
N ALA A 350 42.72 -24.28 13.50
CA ALA A 350 42.89 -22.83 13.64
C ALA A 350 44.15 -22.45 14.44
N LEU A 351 44.56 -23.24 15.42
CA LEU A 351 45.80 -23.03 16.19
C LEU A 351 47.07 -23.47 15.45
N ALA A 352 46.96 -24.43 14.52
CA ALA A 352 48.08 -24.90 13.70
C ALA A 352 48.47 -23.89 12.60
N THR A 353 47.57 -23.06 12.11
CA THR A 353 47.81 -22.01 11.10
C THR A 353 48.33 -20.70 11.70
N ALA A 354 48.44 -20.57 12.99
CA ALA A 354 48.95 -19.40 13.72
C ALA A 354 50.48 -19.41 13.97
N ARG A 355 51.20 -20.30 13.29
CA ARG A 355 52.68 -20.32 13.31
C ARG A 355 53.30 -19.69 12.09
#